data_e59fd7a5a0964aaba92e1326d93dab23
#
_entry.id   e59fd7a5a0964aaba92e1326d93dab23
#
_cell.length_a   1.000
_cell.length_b   1.000
_cell.length_c   1.000
_cell.angle_alpha   90.00
_cell.angle_beta   90.00
_cell.angle_gamma   90.00
#
_symmetry.space_group_name_H-M   'P 1'
#
loop_
_entity.id
_entity.type
_entity.pdbx_description
1 polymer ?
#
loop_
_entity_poly.entity_id
_entity_poly.type
_entity_poly.pdbx_seq_one_letter_code
_entity_poly.pdbx_strand_id
1 'polypeptide(L)'
;ATGAGANLVTVGSTNTTSSLTLAYGTGNLSIDGAATGTVSIAPSITSGTFNLGGTGANTGTMTIAGGTGAQTINIANSTGGKTVALATGAGANLVSIGSSNGASSLTLLAGTGNFSLDGAATTTYTFAPSVTSGTINFGGTGANTGTATILGGSGAQTINVANSTGVKTLNIATGAAANVVTIGSTNTTASLTLQSGSGGIQFTGGQKVSITS
;
A
#
# COMPACT_ATOMS: atom_id res chain seq x y z
N ALA A 1 36.21 -9.84 -28.76
CA ALA A 1 37.07 -8.72 -29.15
C ALA A 1 37.68 -8.10 -27.91
N THR A 2 39.01 -7.94 -27.88
CA THR A 2 39.80 -7.45 -26.73
C THR A 2 40.67 -6.23 -27.07
N GLY A 3 40.48 -5.60 -28.22
CA GLY A 3 41.25 -4.44 -28.67
C GLY A 3 40.85 -3.13 -27.99
N ALA A 4 41.72 -2.09 -28.06
CA ALA A 4 41.49 -0.77 -27.48
C ALA A 4 40.51 0.13 -28.27
N GLY A 5 39.93 -0.35 -29.38
CA GLY A 5 38.96 0.37 -30.18
C GLY A 5 37.52 -0.06 -29.92
N ALA A 6 36.56 0.60 -30.58
CA ALA A 6 35.15 0.20 -30.54
C ALA A 6 34.99 -1.17 -31.18
N ASN A 7 34.56 -2.18 -30.41
CA ASN A 7 34.40 -3.54 -30.87
C ASN A 7 32.93 -3.94 -30.86
N LEU A 8 32.45 -4.55 -31.94
CA LEU A 8 31.13 -5.17 -32.03
C LEU A 8 31.27 -6.68 -32.09
N VAL A 9 30.64 -7.40 -31.17
CA VAL A 9 30.49 -8.85 -31.21
C VAL A 9 29.01 -9.17 -31.32
N THR A 10 28.62 -9.84 -32.43
CA THR A 10 27.26 -10.32 -32.63
C THR A 10 27.22 -11.83 -32.50
N VAL A 11 26.41 -12.34 -31.58
CA VAL A 11 26.20 -13.77 -31.37
C VAL A 11 24.73 -14.10 -31.55
N GLY A 12 24.40 -14.95 -32.46
CA GLY A 12 23.04 -15.34 -32.82
C GLY A 12 22.60 -14.81 -34.18
N SER A 13 21.32 -14.97 -34.45
CA SER A 13 20.68 -14.61 -35.72
C SER A 13 19.27 -14.06 -35.44
N THR A 14 18.76 -13.24 -36.35
CA THR A 14 17.38 -12.71 -36.31
C THR A 14 16.37 -13.62 -37.02
N ASN A 15 16.78 -14.81 -37.48
CA ASN A 15 15.87 -15.77 -38.13
C ASN A 15 14.85 -16.34 -37.12
N THR A 16 13.66 -16.65 -37.57
CA THR A 16 12.47 -17.00 -36.77
C THR A 16 12.64 -18.20 -35.82
N THR A 17 13.61 -19.10 -36.06
CA THR A 17 13.84 -20.31 -35.26
C THR A 17 15.21 -20.37 -34.60
N SER A 18 15.94 -19.25 -34.56
CA SER A 18 17.27 -19.20 -33.93
C SER A 18 17.18 -19.21 -32.42
N SER A 19 18.08 -19.93 -31.76
CA SER A 19 18.24 -19.95 -30.31
C SER A 19 19.70 -19.74 -29.93
N LEU A 20 19.91 -19.12 -28.75
CA LEU A 20 21.22 -18.99 -28.09
C LEU A 20 21.08 -19.50 -26.68
N THR A 21 21.89 -20.47 -26.28
CA THR A 21 22.00 -20.95 -24.92
C THR A 21 23.38 -20.62 -24.37
N LEU A 22 23.45 -19.89 -23.26
CA LEU A 22 24.67 -19.67 -22.49
C LEU A 22 24.55 -20.52 -21.22
N ALA A 23 25.29 -21.59 -21.13
CA ALA A 23 25.32 -22.47 -19.98
C ALA A 23 26.68 -22.35 -19.27
N TYR A 24 26.67 -22.21 -17.95
CA TYR A 24 27.86 -22.20 -17.13
C TYR A 24 27.63 -23.11 -15.91
N GLY A 25 28.73 -23.66 -15.37
CA GLY A 25 28.67 -24.58 -14.23
C GLY A 25 28.49 -23.84 -12.91
N THR A 26 29.30 -24.17 -11.91
CA THR A 26 29.24 -23.55 -10.58
C THR A 26 29.89 -22.18 -10.47
N GLY A 27 30.45 -21.66 -11.57
CA GLY A 27 31.03 -20.31 -11.63
C GLY A 27 29.95 -19.22 -11.83
N ASN A 28 30.39 -18.02 -12.22
CA ASN A 28 29.52 -16.86 -12.45
C ASN A 28 29.40 -16.54 -13.94
N LEU A 29 28.23 -16.12 -14.38
CA LEU A 29 28.06 -15.33 -15.60
C LEU A 29 28.02 -13.86 -15.21
N SER A 30 28.98 -13.06 -15.69
CA SER A 30 29.00 -11.61 -15.50
C SER A 30 28.68 -10.89 -16.80
N ILE A 31 27.71 -9.98 -16.76
CA ILE A 31 27.42 -9.02 -17.82
C ILE A 31 27.64 -7.64 -17.22
N ASP A 32 28.71 -6.99 -17.60
CA ASP A 32 29.14 -5.73 -17.02
C ASP A 32 29.36 -4.67 -18.10
N GLY A 33 29.34 -3.40 -17.68
CA GLY A 33 29.54 -2.24 -18.55
C GLY A 33 30.31 -1.13 -17.84
N ALA A 34 30.79 -0.15 -18.60
CA ALA A 34 31.41 1.05 -18.03
C ALA A 34 30.37 1.91 -17.30
N ALA A 35 30.82 2.85 -16.46
CA ALA A 35 30.00 3.70 -15.59
C ALA A 35 28.83 4.42 -16.30
N THR A 36 28.95 4.71 -17.60
CA THR A 36 27.92 5.35 -18.42
C THR A 36 27.29 4.41 -19.45
N GLY A 37 27.61 3.11 -19.38
CA GLY A 37 27.09 2.10 -20.33
C GLY A 37 25.63 1.73 -20.08
N THR A 38 24.99 1.16 -21.10
CA THR A 38 23.65 0.60 -21.02
C THR A 38 23.68 -0.89 -21.29
N VAL A 39 23.08 -1.69 -20.44
CA VAL A 39 22.80 -3.10 -20.69
C VAL A 39 21.31 -3.24 -21.01
N SER A 40 21.00 -3.66 -22.24
CA SER A 40 19.62 -3.90 -22.69
C SER A 40 19.37 -5.39 -22.84
N ILE A 41 18.43 -5.92 -22.10
CA ILE A 41 18.04 -7.34 -22.15
C ILE A 41 16.61 -7.42 -22.69
N ALA A 42 16.44 -8.17 -23.78
CA ALA A 42 15.16 -8.40 -24.45
C ALA A 42 14.36 -7.13 -24.88
N PRO A 43 14.99 -6.11 -25.48
CA PRO A 43 14.31 -4.86 -25.83
C PRO A 43 13.21 -5.01 -26.90
N SER A 44 13.21 -6.10 -27.66
CA SER A 44 12.31 -6.35 -28.79
C SER A 44 11.25 -7.43 -28.51
N ILE A 45 11.11 -7.92 -27.29
CA ILE A 45 10.05 -8.88 -26.95
C ILE A 45 8.72 -8.14 -26.87
N THR A 46 7.77 -8.46 -27.75
CA THR A 46 6.44 -7.84 -27.80
C THR A 46 5.31 -8.77 -27.31
N SER A 47 5.48 -10.08 -27.44
CA SER A 47 4.46 -11.09 -27.06
C SER A 47 5.02 -12.33 -26.34
N GLY A 48 6.34 -12.39 -26.14
CA GLY A 48 7.01 -13.49 -25.45
C GLY A 48 7.11 -13.29 -23.93
N THR A 49 7.75 -14.23 -23.26
CA THR A 49 8.02 -14.19 -21.81
C THR A 49 9.50 -13.92 -21.56
N PHE A 50 9.78 -13.02 -20.65
CA PHE A 50 11.11 -12.80 -20.08
C PHE A 50 11.13 -13.33 -18.64
N ASN A 51 11.85 -14.43 -18.39
CA ASN A 51 11.97 -15.05 -17.09
C ASN A 51 13.31 -14.68 -16.43
N LEU A 52 13.25 -14.12 -15.22
CA LEU A 52 14.39 -13.96 -14.31
C LEU A 52 14.21 -14.90 -13.13
N GLY A 53 15.11 -15.85 -12.97
CA GLY A 53 15.05 -16.87 -11.92
C GLY A 53 14.57 -18.23 -12.45
N GLY A 54 14.73 -19.25 -11.65
CA GLY A 54 14.37 -20.62 -11.98
C GLY A 54 12.88 -20.92 -11.75
N THR A 55 12.36 -21.91 -12.48
CA THR A 55 10.98 -22.42 -12.31
C THR A 55 10.88 -23.54 -11.26
N GLY A 56 12.01 -24.03 -10.75
CA GLY A 56 12.09 -25.05 -9.68
C GLY A 56 12.19 -24.44 -8.27
N ALA A 57 12.47 -25.27 -7.27
CA ALA A 57 12.74 -24.82 -5.91
C ALA A 57 14.01 -23.94 -5.87
N ASN A 58 13.83 -22.64 -5.88
CA ASN A 58 14.90 -21.66 -5.90
C ASN A 58 15.03 -20.99 -4.53
N THR A 59 16.16 -21.18 -3.85
CA THR A 59 16.46 -20.63 -2.52
C THR A 59 17.38 -19.41 -2.57
N GLY A 60 17.75 -18.96 -3.77
CA GLY A 60 18.65 -17.82 -3.96
C GLY A 60 17.97 -16.46 -3.78
N THR A 61 18.78 -15.40 -3.77
CA THR A 61 18.34 -14.00 -3.71
C THR A 61 18.50 -13.33 -5.07
N MET A 62 17.49 -12.59 -5.51
CA MET A 62 17.59 -11.66 -6.63
C MET A 62 17.64 -10.23 -6.08
N THR A 63 18.75 -9.53 -6.29
CA THR A 63 18.91 -8.14 -5.88
C THR A 63 18.81 -7.21 -7.10
N ILE A 64 17.90 -6.24 -7.03
CA ILE A 64 17.74 -5.20 -8.05
C ILE A 64 18.07 -3.86 -7.38
N ALA A 65 18.96 -3.07 -7.99
CA ALA A 65 19.39 -1.78 -7.48
C ALA A 65 19.95 -1.84 -6.04
N GLY A 66 20.86 -2.80 -5.77
CA GLY A 66 21.49 -2.99 -4.46
C GLY A 66 22.65 -2.02 -4.12
N GLY A 67 22.92 -1.01 -4.94
CA GLY A 67 23.99 -0.04 -4.70
C GLY A 67 23.63 1.03 -3.65
N THR A 68 24.63 1.83 -3.21
CA THR A 68 24.48 2.87 -2.19
C THR A 68 24.07 4.25 -2.73
N GLY A 69 24.13 4.46 -4.04
CA GLY A 69 23.73 5.70 -4.70
C GLY A 69 22.20 5.79 -4.91
N ALA A 70 21.71 6.97 -5.28
CA ALA A 70 20.32 7.16 -5.66
C ALA A 70 19.99 6.36 -6.92
N GLN A 71 18.97 5.51 -6.86
CA GLN A 71 18.57 4.60 -7.92
C GLN A 71 17.07 4.69 -8.16
N THR A 72 16.65 4.53 -9.42
CA THR A 72 15.25 4.47 -9.81
C THR A 72 14.94 3.12 -10.45
N ILE A 73 13.91 2.45 -9.98
CA ILE A 73 13.36 1.23 -10.59
C ILE A 73 11.98 1.55 -11.13
N ASN A 74 11.81 1.49 -12.45
CA ASN A 74 10.53 1.67 -13.11
C ASN A 74 9.92 0.31 -13.46
N ILE A 75 8.80 -0.02 -12.85
CA ILE A 75 8.06 -1.25 -13.12
C ILE A 75 6.70 -0.88 -13.70
N ALA A 76 6.37 -1.42 -14.88
CA ALA A 76 5.08 -1.24 -15.53
C ALA A 76 4.67 0.24 -15.78
N ASN A 77 5.61 1.13 -16.09
CA ASN A 77 5.40 2.57 -16.20
C ASN A 77 5.02 3.09 -17.61
N SER A 78 4.69 2.22 -18.55
CA SER A 78 4.25 2.62 -19.90
C SER A 78 2.72 2.73 -20.00
N THR A 79 2.21 3.31 -21.12
CA THR A 79 0.77 3.37 -21.42
C THR A 79 0.16 1.97 -21.60
N GLY A 80 -1.14 1.84 -21.41
CA GLY A 80 -1.88 0.57 -21.46
C GLY A 80 -1.98 -0.15 -20.11
N GLY A 81 -2.93 -1.06 -19.98
CA GLY A 81 -3.18 -1.83 -18.73
C GLY A 81 -1.98 -2.71 -18.37
N LYS A 82 -1.58 -2.68 -17.10
CA LYS A 82 -0.49 -3.47 -16.53
C LYS A 82 -0.92 -4.17 -15.26
N THR A 83 -0.39 -5.35 -15.03
CA THR A 83 -0.54 -6.09 -13.79
C THR A 83 0.84 -6.31 -13.16
N VAL A 84 0.99 -5.94 -11.91
CA VAL A 84 2.15 -6.30 -11.08
C VAL A 84 1.65 -7.19 -9.94
N ALA A 85 2.03 -8.45 -9.94
CA ALA A 85 1.68 -9.41 -8.92
C ALA A 85 2.89 -9.67 -8.02
N LEU A 86 2.78 -9.36 -6.74
CA LEU A 86 3.84 -9.52 -5.76
C LEU A 86 3.45 -10.57 -4.73
N ALA A 87 4.29 -11.60 -4.55
CA ALA A 87 4.13 -12.64 -3.53
C ALA A 87 2.75 -13.34 -3.53
N THR A 88 2.22 -13.64 -4.72
CA THR A 88 0.88 -14.24 -4.90
C THR A 88 0.85 -15.77 -4.79
N GLY A 89 1.98 -16.43 -4.51
CA GLY A 89 2.08 -17.89 -4.36
C GLY A 89 1.41 -18.40 -3.06
N ALA A 90 1.18 -19.71 -2.98
CA ALA A 90 0.48 -20.37 -1.87
C ALA A 90 1.28 -20.46 -0.55
N GLY A 91 2.49 -19.95 -0.48
CA GLY A 91 3.31 -19.95 0.74
C GLY A 91 3.02 -18.79 1.68
N ALA A 92 3.62 -18.79 2.86
CA ALA A 92 3.68 -17.64 3.75
C ALA A 92 4.62 -16.59 3.15
N ASN A 93 4.08 -15.51 2.62
CA ASN A 93 4.81 -14.47 1.92
C ASN A 93 4.89 -13.19 2.76
N LEU A 94 6.03 -12.50 2.73
CA LEU A 94 6.23 -11.19 3.33
C LEU A 94 6.55 -10.17 2.24
N VAL A 95 5.79 -9.10 2.17
CA VAL A 95 6.08 -7.93 1.32
C VAL A 95 6.30 -6.72 2.24
N SER A 96 7.50 -6.15 2.20
CA SER A 96 7.84 -4.93 2.94
C SER A 96 8.07 -3.79 1.96
N ILE A 97 7.35 -2.69 2.12
CA ILE A 97 7.43 -1.52 1.23
C ILE A 97 7.73 -0.27 2.06
N GLY A 98 8.80 0.42 1.74
CA GLY A 98 9.22 1.64 2.41
C GLY A 98 10.37 1.43 3.39
N SER A 99 10.68 2.48 4.12
CA SER A 99 11.76 2.53 5.11
C SER A 99 11.32 3.36 6.32
N SER A 100 11.81 3.02 7.50
CA SER A 100 11.65 3.81 8.73
C SER A 100 12.69 4.93 8.86
N ASN A 101 13.64 5.05 7.93
CA ASN A 101 14.74 6.00 8.03
C ASN A 101 14.43 7.30 7.27
N GLY A 102 14.68 8.44 7.94
CA GLY A 102 14.62 9.77 7.35
C GLY A 102 13.23 10.14 6.76
N ALA A 103 13.24 10.91 5.69
CA ALA A 103 12.03 11.42 5.02
C ALA A 103 11.48 10.45 3.95
N SER A 104 11.41 9.17 4.26
CA SER A 104 10.83 8.17 3.36
C SER A 104 9.31 8.36 3.20
N SER A 105 8.80 8.18 1.98
CA SER A 105 7.36 8.28 1.70
C SER A 105 6.87 7.09 0.89
N LEU A 106 5.61 6.74 1.08
CA LEU A 106 4.86 5.77 0.28
C LEU A 106 3.55 6.41 -0.17
N THR A 107 3.32 6.43 -1.48
CA THR A 107 2.07 6.91 -2.07
C THR A 107 1.39 5.75 -2.81
N LEU A 108 0.15 5.45 -2.46
CA LEU A 108 -0.70 4.47 -3.12
C LEU A 108 -1.89 5.21 -3.73
N LEU A 109 -2.05 5.13 -5.04
CA LEU A 109 -3.12 5.80 -5.79
C LEU A 109 -3.98 4.76 -6.50
N ALA A 110 -5.29 4.85 -6.31
CA ALA A 110 -6.28 4.13 -7.09
C ALA A 110 -7.11 5.16 -7.88
N GLY A 111 -7.06 5.16 -9.19
CA GLY A 111 -7.83 6.10 -10.03
C GLY A 111 -9.35 6.04 -9.71
N THR A 112 -10.18 5.74 -10.69
CA THR A 112 -11.64 5.53 -10.47
C THR A 112 -11.99 4.11 -9.97
N GLY A 113 -11.02 3.22 -9.89
CA GLY A 113 -11.21 1.87 -9.34
C GLY A 113 -11.12 1.85 -7.80
N ASN A 114 -11.19 0.65 -7.23
CA ASN A 114 -11.13 0.45 -5.78
C ASN A 114 -9.68 0.33 -5.28
N PHE A 115 -9.44 0.86 -4.10
CA PHE A 115 -8.32 0.49 -3.25
C PHE A 115 -8.85 -0.45 -2.16
N SER A 116 -8.44 -1.72 -2.18
CA SER A 116 -8.90 -2.73 -1.22
C SER A 116 -7.75 -3.22 -0.35
N LEU A 117 -7.97 -3.26 0.95
CA LEU A 117 -7.14 -3.97 1.93
C LEU A 117 -8.02 -5.07 2.51
N ASP A 118 -7.72 -6.32 2.23
CA ASP A 118 -8.49 -7.47 2.66
C ASP A 118 -7.59 -8.51 3.33
N GLY A 119 -8.18 -9.38 4.15
CA GLY A 119 -7.47 -10.43 4.88
C GLY A 119 -8.39 -11.55 5.31
N ALA A 120 -7.81 -12.63 5.81
CA ALA A 120 -8.58 -13.74 6.38
C ALA A 120 -9.32 -13.33 7.67
N ALA A 121 -10.28 -14.15 8.12
CA ALA A 121 -11.17 -13.86 9.23
C ALA A 121 -10.50 -13.44 10.56
N THR A 122 -9.24 -13.80 10.77
CA THR A 122 -8.46 -13.47 11.98
C THR A 122 -7.37 -12.42 11.76
N THR A 123 -7.39 -11.74 10.60
CA THR A 123 -6.37 -10.73 10.26
C THR A 123 -6.50 -9.48 11.14
N THR A 124 -5.37 -8.97 11.64
CA THR A 124 -5.29 -7.67 12.31
C THR A 124 -4.73 -6.63 11.37
N TYR A 125 -5.44 -5.53 11.17
CA TYR A 125 -4.95 -4.35 10.47
C TYR A 125 -4.50 -3.31 11.49
N THR A 126 -3.21 -2.94 11.44
CA THR A 126 -2.64 -1.93 12.35
C THR A 126 -2.21 -0.72 11.53
N PHE A 127 -2.85 0.42 11.74
CA PHE A 127 -2.55 1.68 11.06
C PHE A 127 -1.82 2.63 12.00
N ALA A 128 -0.65 3.10 11.56
CA ALA A 128 0.15 4.12 12.24
C ALA A 128 0.47 3.85 13.73
N PRO A 129 0.92 2.65 14.14
CA PRO A 129 1.15 2.33 15.56
C PRO A 129 2.24 3.17 16.21
N SER A 130 3.14 3.76 15.44
CA SER A 130 4.28 4.56 15.90
C SER A 130 4.12 6.07 15.70
N VAL A 131 2.94 6.54 15.27
CA VAL A 131 2.70 7.98 15.12
C VAL A 131 2.35 8.60 16.49
N THR A 132 3.27 9.41 17.01
CA THR A 132 3.14 10.04 18.33
C THR A 132 2.75 11.51 18.27
N SER A 133 3.08 12.22 17.18
CA SER A 133 2.84 13.66 17.04
C SER A 133 2.30 14.06 15.66
N GLY A 134 2.10 13.10 14.76
CA GLY A 134 1.57 13.34 13.41
C GLY A 134 0.05 13.35 13.36
N THR A 135 -0.50 13.54 12.14
CA THR A 135 -1.93 13.52 11.87
C THR A 135 -2.28 12.28 11.04
N ILE A 136 -3.36 11.61 11.38
CA ILE A 136 -3.97 10.55 10.58
C ILE A 136 -5.29 11.09 10.04
N ASN A 137 -5.37 11.26 8.73
CA ASN A 137 -6.57 11.76 8.05
C ASN A 137 -7.32 10.61 7.35
N PHE A 138 -8.57 10.43 7.67
CA PHE A 138 -9.49 9.57 6.92
C PHE A 138 -10.51 10.45 6.21
N GLY A 139 -10.42 10.50 4.90
CA GLY A 139 -11.25 11.34 4.03
C GLY A 139 -10.51 12.55 3.45
N GLY A 140 -11.12 13.17 2.46
CA GLY A 140 -10.56 14.32 1.78
C GLY A 140 -10.80 15.64 2.51
N THR A 141 -9.96 16.64 2.25
CA THR A 141 -10.11 18.01 2.77
C THR A 141 -10.97 18.91 1.86
N GLY A 142 -11.37 18.43 0.68
CA GLY A 142 -12.26 19.13 -0.26
C GLY A 142 -13.74 18.77 -0.04
N ALA A 143 -14.61 19.22 -0.96
CA ALA A 143 -16.02 18.84 -0.98
C ALA A 143 -16.18 17.33 -1.19
N ASN A 144 -16.40 16.60 -0.13
CA ASN A 144 -16.55 15.14 -0.12
C ASN A 144 -18.03 14.78 0.10
N THR A 145 -18.64 14.13 -0.90
CA THR A 145 -20.05 13.69 -0.86
C THR A 145 -20.21 12.20 -0.55
N GLY A 146 -19.11 11.49 -0.29
CA GLY A 146 -19.10 10.06 -0.01
C GLY A 146 -19.53 9.69 1.41
N THR A 147 -19.73 8.40 1.63
CA THR A 147 -20.05 7.83 2.95
C THR A 147 -18.85 7.08 3.51
N ALA A 148 -18.52 7.29 4.77
CA ALA A 148 -17.58 6.46 5.52
C ALA A 148 -18.38 5.51 6.43
N THR A 149 -18.26 4.20 6.21
CA THR A 149 -18.90 3.19 7.06
C THR A 149 -17.84 2.51 7.93
N ILE A 150 -18.05 2.52 9.23
CA ILE A 150 -17.20 1.82 10.21
C ILE A 150 -18.04 0.70 10.83
N LEU A 151 -17.55 -0.54 10.75
CA LEU A 151 -18.24 -1.73 11.28
C LEU A 151 -19.67 -1.89 10.74
N GLY A 152 -19.83 -1.92 9.40
CA GLY A 152 -21.13 -2.10 8.75
C GLY A 152 -21.67 -3.54 8.72
N GLY A 153 -21.02 -4.50 9.38
CA GLY A 153 -21.43 -5.90 9.40
C GLY A 153 -22.61 -6.18 10.36
N SER A 154 -23.22 -7.37 10.25
CA SER A 154 -24.39 -7.79 11.05
C SER A 154 -24.04 -8.48 12.38
N GLY A 155 -22.78 -8.83 12.63
CA GLY A 155 -22.33 -9.45 13.87
C GLY A 155 -22.16 -8.47 15.02
N ALA A 156 -21.96 -8.98 16.25
CA ALA A 156 -21.63 -8.14 17.41
C ALA A 156 -20.25 -7.48 17.22
N GLN A 157 -20.19 -6.17 17.32
CA GLN A 157 -19.00 -5.37 17.04
C GLN A 157 -18.77 -4.30 18.10
N THR A 158 -17.51 -3.96 18.38
CA THR A 158 -17.14 -2.93 19.33
C THR A 158 -16.27 -1.88 18.67
N ILE A 159 -16.58 -0.60 18.87
CA ILE A 159 -15.74 0.52 18.47
C ILE A 159 -15.22 1.19 19.73
N ASN A 160 -13.91 1.19 19.93
CA ASN A 160 -13.24 1.93 20.99
C ASN A 160 -12.65 3.23 20.44
N VAL A 161 -13.17 4.37 20.86
CA VAL A 161 -12.65 5.67 20.45
C VAL A 161 -12.08 6.38 21.68
N ALA A 162 -10.84 6.81 21.60
CA ALA A 162 -10.15 7.59 22.63
C ALA A 162 -10.13 6.92 24.02
N ASN A 163 -10.00 5.58 24.10
CA ASN A 163 -10.13 4.79 25.33
C ASN A 163 -8.82 4.61 26.14
N SER A 164 -7.73 5.31 25.81
CA SER A 164 -6.47 5.24 26.57
C SER A 164 -6.39 6.29 27.68
N THR A 165 -5.41 6.15 28.56
CA THR A 165 -5.14 7.14 29.64
C THR A 165 -4.73 8.50 29.09
N GLY A 166 -4.74 9.55 29.59
CA GLY A 166 -4.42 10.89 29.11
C GLY A 166 -5.64 11.65 28.58
N VAL A 167 -5.50 12.94 28.50
CA VAL A 167 -6.58 13.85 28.07
C VAL A 167 -6.92 13.63 26.60
N LYS A 168 -8.19 13.52 26.28
CA LYS A 168 -8.72 13.34 24.92
C LYS A 168 -9.79 14.38 24.63
N THR A 169 -9.81 14.85 23.39
CA THR A 169 -10.90 15.66 22.84
C THR A 169 -11.50 14.92 21.65
N LEU A 170 -12.79 14.68 21.65
CA LEU A 170 -13.54 14.11 20.55
C LEU A 170 -14.52 15.15 20.00
N ASN A 171 -14.25 15.64 18.80
CA ASN A 171 -15.11 16.60 18.12
C ASN A 171 -15.95 15.86 17.05
N ILE A 172 -17.26 15.94 17.16
CA ILE A 172 -18.19 15.33 16.20
C ILE A 172 -19.04 16.43 15.58
N ALA A 173 -19.03 16.53 14.24
CA ALA A 173 -19.85 17.45 13.46
C ALA A 173 -19.73 18.93 13.89
N THR A 174 -18.53 19.41 14.21
CA THR A 174 -18.27 20.78 14.71
C THR A 174 -18.13 21.84 13.62
N GLY A 175 -18.30 21.47 12.33
CA GLY A 175 -18.23 22.43 11.21
C GLY A 175 -19.40 23.41 11.18
N ALA A 176 -19.27 24.52 10.43
CA ALA A 176 -20.23 25.62 10.36
C ALA A 176 -21.53 25.33 9.57
N ALA A 177 -21.73 24.13 9.07
CA ALA A 177 -22.95 23.74 8.35
C ALA A 177 -24.02 23.16 9.30
N ALA A 178 -25.24 22.99 8.79
CA ALA A 178 -26.30 22.26 9.49
C ALA A 178 -25.94 20.78 9.58
N ASN A 179 -25.49 20.32 10.74
CA ASN A 179 -25.07 18.95 10.99
C ASN A 179 -26.15 18.17 11.78
N VAL A 180 -26.32 16.90 11.46
CA VAL A 180 -27.18 15.97 12.23
C VAL A 180 -26.31 14.89 12.83
N VAL A 181 -26.37 14.70 14.11
CA VAL A 181 -25.74 13.60 14.84
C VAL A 181 -26.83 12.72 15.45
N THR A 182 -26.90 11.47 15.04
CA THR A 182 -27.83 10.49 15.60
C THR A 182 -27.03 9.45 16.37
N ILE A 183 -27.35 9.26 17.65
CA ILE A 183 -26.68 8.29 18.52
C ILE A 183 -27.73 7.36 19.12
N GLY A 184 -27.60 6.08 18.92
CA GLY A 184 -28.50 5.06 19.41
C GLY A 184 -29.31 4.38 18.32
N SER A 185 -30.29 3.61 18.74
CA SER A 185 -31.16 2.79 17.87
C SER A 185 -32.59 2.84 18.41
N THR A 186 -33.56 2.62 17.56
CA THR A 186 -34.99 2.46 17.92
C THR A 186 -35.35 1.03 18.36
N ASN A 187 -34.38 0.11 18.42
CA ASN A 187 -34.61 -1.25 18.90
C ASN A 187 -34.95 -1.24 20.41
N THR A 188 -35.87 -2.05 20.82
CA THR A 188 -36.46 -2.08 22.19
C THR A 188 -35.43 -2.31 23.33
N THR A 189 -34.28 -2.93 23.04
CA THR A 189 -33.22 -3.21 24.03
C THR A 189 -32.00 -2.29 23.90
N ALA A 190 -32.05 -1.31 22.99
CA ALA A 190 -30.93 -0.38 22.82
C ALA A 190 -30.84 0.61 23.98
N SER A 191 -29.63 0.93 24.41
CA SER A 191 -29.38 1.91 25.46
C SER A 191 -28.27 2.88 25.09
N LEU A 192 -28.36 4.12 25.55
CA LEU A 192 -27.33 5.13 25.50
C LEU A 192 -26.98 5.55 26.93
N THR A 193 -25.71 5.38 27.33
CA THR A 193 -25.20 5.81 28.62
C THR A 193 -24.25 6.98 28.42
N LEU A 194 -24.51 8.11 29.04
CA LEU A 194 -23.63 9.27 29.10
C LEU A 194 -23.10 9.40 30.53
N GLN A 195 -21.78 9.40 30.71
CA GLN A 195 -21.14 9.53 32.02
C GLN A 195 -20.18 10.71 31.99
N SER A 196 -20.16 11.44 33.09
CA SER A 196 -19.19 12.52 33.33
C SER A 196 -18.62 12.42 34.74
N GLY A 197 -17.42 12.96 34.93
CA GLY A 197 -16.87 13.23 36.26
C GLY A 197 -17.42 14.50 36.86
N SER A 198 -16.66 15.19 37.71
CA SER A 198 -17.06 16.43 38.41
C SER A 198 -17.39 17.60 37.48
N GLY A 199 -16.98 17.57 36.20
CA GLY A 199 -17.29 18.61 35.22
C GLY A 199 -18.72 18.58 34.66
N GLY A 200 -19.47 17.50 34.87
CA GLY A 200 -20.86 17.37 34.45
C GLY A 200 -21.04 17.14 32.94
N ILE A 201 -22.30 16.95 32.55
CA ILE A 201 -22.75 16.90 31.14
C ILE A 201 -23.40 18.24 30.83
N GLN A 202 -22.91 18.97 29.86
CA GLN A 202 -23.40 20.28 29.47
C GLN A 202 -24.18 20.26 28.17
N PHE A 203 -25.39 20.78 28.17
CA PHE A 203 -26.18 21.00 26.95
C PHE A 203 -26.23 22.52 26.71
N THR A 204 -25.51 22.98 25.69
CA THR A 204 -25.49 24.40 25.31
C THR A 204 -26.08 24.54 23.91
N GLY A 205 -27.06 25.41 23.77
CA GLY A 205 -27.69 25.68 22.48
C GLY A 205 -28.75 26.75 22.57
N GLY A 206 -28.99 27.48 21.50
CA GLY A 206 -29.99 28.53 21.40
C GLY A 206 -31.44 28.05 21.25
N GLN A 207 -31.68 26.73 21.22
CA GLN A 207 -32.96 26.13 20.88
C GLN A 207 -33.35 25.03 21.89
N LYS A 208 -34.16 24.11 21.51
CA LYS A 208 -34.86 23.18 22.37
C LYS A 208 -34.02 21.95 22.76
N VAL A 209 -33.90 21.63 24.05
CA VAL A 209 -33.59 20.28 24.55
C VAL A 209 -34.91 19.60 24.86
N SER A 210 -35.24 18.53 24.12
CA SER A 210 -36.48 17.77 24.33
C SER A 210 -36.15 16.36 24.82
N ILE A 211 -36.68 15.98 25.97
CA ILE A 211 -36.62 14.63 26.49
C ILE A 211 -38.05 14.11 26.47
N THR A 212 -38.29 13.12 25.61
CA THR A 212 -39.61 12.47 25.47
C THR A 212 -39.48 11.00 25.82
N SER A 213 -40.38 10.52 26.65
CA SER A 213 -40.51 9.09 27.03
C SER A 213 -41.54 8.40 26.14
#